data_2789dc4d06f6eaa7daa8a68306aca5fc
#
_entry.id   2789dc4d06f6eaa7daa8a68306aca5fc
#
_cell.length_a   1.000
_cell.length_b   1.000
_cell.length_c   1.000
_cell.angle_alpha   90.00
_cell.angle_beta   90.00
_cell.angle_gamma   90.00
#
_symmetry.space_group_name_H-M   'P 1'
#
loop_
_entity.id
_entity.type
_entity.pdbx_description
1 polymer ?
#
loop_
_entity_poly.entity_id
_entity_poly.type
_entity_poly.pdbx_seq_one_letter_code
_entity_poly.pdbx_strand_id
1 'polypeptide(L)' 'MELQYICTVCGHVHDEATEGKFEELSDLFTCPECGCFKDEYYSITKEK' A
#
# COMPACT_ATOMS: atom_id res chain seq x y z
N MET A 1 13.18 -6.49 7.50
CA MET A 1 11.78 -6.25 7.82
C MET A 1 11.06 -5.72 6.62
N GLU A 2 9.84 -6.13 6.48
CA GLU A 2 9.05 -5.75 5.33
C GLU A 2 7.83 -4.97 5.77
N LEU A 3 7.41 -4.06 4.93
CA LEU A 3 6.23 -3.25 5.21
C LEU A 3 5.11 -3.65 4.28
N GLN A 4 3.91 -3.53 4.79
CA GLN A 4 2.71 -3.68 3.98
C GLN A 4 1.87 -2.44 4.16
N TYR A 5 1.20 -2.05 3.10
CA TYR A 5 0.30 -0.90 3.13
C TYR A 5 -1.10 -1.40 2.81
N ILE A 6 -2.05 -0.97 3.61
CA ILE A 6 -3.42 -1.46 3.47
C ILE A 6 -4.33 -0.29 3.20
N CYS A 7 -5.11 -0.42 2.13
CA CYS A 7 -6.11 0.58 1.81
C CYS A 7 -7.23 0.50 2.85
N THR A 8 -7.52 1.63 3.48
CA THR A 8 -8.53 1.64 4.53
C THR A 8 -9.95 1.62 3.99
N VAL A 9 -10.10 1.78 2.68
CA VAL A 9 -11.42 1.83 2.08
C VAL A 9 -11.89 0.44 1.64
N CYS A 10 -11.03 -0.30 0.94
CA CYS A 10 -11.43 -1.60 0.42
C CYS A 10 -10.61 -2.76 0.98
N GLY A 11 -9.53 -2.44 1.72
CA GLY A 11 -8.73 -3.49 2.32
C GLY A 11 -7.68 -4.07 1.39
N HIS A 12 -7.41 -3.43 0.27
CA HIS A 12 -6.38 -3.92 -0.64
C HIS A 12 -5.01 -3.82 0.02
N VAL A 13 -4.22 -4.87 -0.11
CA VAL A 13 -2.90 -4.93 0.52
C VAL A 13 -1.82 -4.76 -0.54
N HIS A 14 -0.90 -3.83 -0.26
CA HIS A 14 0.29 -3.64 -1.08
C HIS A 14 1.48 -4.19 -0.30
N ASP A 15 2.13 -5.21 -0.83
CA ASP A 15 3.24 -5.87 -0.17
C ASP A 15 4.53 -5.43 -0.82
N GLU A 16 5.37 -4.71 -0.06
CA GLU A 16 6.61 -4.20 -0.62
C GLU A 16 7.58 -5.32 -0.99
N ALA A 17 7.42 -6.48 -0.41
CA ALA A 17 8.31 -7.59 -0.73
C ALA A 17 8.10 -8.09 -2.15
N THR A 18 6.89 -7.97 -2.67
CA THR A 18 6.57 -8.46 -4.01
C THR A 18 6.32 -7.35 -5.00
N GLU A 19 5.86 -6.20 -4.53
CA GLU A 19 5.45 -5.13 -5.44
C GLU A 19 6.39 -3.94 -5.43
N GLY A 20 7.37 -3.96 -4.55
CA GLY A 20 8.31 -2.87 -4.47
C GLY A 20 7.89 -1.84 -3.45
N LYS A 21 8.73 -0.84 -3.28
CA LYS A 21 8.53 0.13 -2.22
C LYS A 21 7.34 1.02 -2.54
N PHE A 22 6.46 1.13 -1.57
CA PHE A 22 5.28 1.96 -1.73
C PHE A 22 5.65 3.43 -1.91
N GLU A 23 6.72 3.87 -1.24
CA GLU A 23 7.13 5.25 -1.32
C GLU A 23 7.60 5.65 -2.71
N GLU A 24 8.01 4.67 -3.51
CA GLU A 24 8.48 4.96 -4.86
C GLU A 24 7.34 5.07 -5.86
N LEU A 25 6.14 4.77 -5.43
CA LEU A 25 4.99 4.92 -6.30
C LEU A 25 4.70 6.40 -6.51
N SER A 26 4.15 6.70 -7.69
CA SER A 26 3.79 8.07 -8.02
C SER A 26 2.77 8.61 -7.03
N ASP A 27 2.81 9.93 -6.82
CA ASP A 27 1.79 10.56 -6.00
C ASP A 27 0.40 10.39 -6.61
N LEU A 28 0.35 10.08 -7.90
CA LEU A 28 -0.91 9.87 -8.58
C LEU A 28 -1.39 8.43 -8.50
N PHE A 29 -0.64 7.60 -7.79
CA PHE A 29 -1.02 6.21 -7.63
C PHE A 29 -2.37 6.12 -6.92
N THR A 30 -3.22 5.24 -7.42
CA THR A 30 -4.51 5.00 -6.79
C THR A 30 -4.69 3.50 -6.60
N CYS A 31 -5.54 3.18 -5.63
CA CYS A 31 -5.88 1.78 -5.37
C CYS A 31 -6.60 1.18 -6.58
N PRO A 32 -6.15 0.04 -7.08
CA PRO A 32 -6.80 -0.58 -8.24
C PRO A 32 -8.19 -1.13 -7.93
N GLU A 33 -8.51 -1.27 -6.65
CA GLU A 33 -9.80 -1.82 -6.27
C GLU A 33 -10.85 -0.76 -6.06
N CYS A 34 -10.50 0.33 -5.39
CA CYS A 34 -11.48 1.35 -5.06
C CYS A 34 -11.10 2.74 -5.57
N GLY A 35 -9.88 2.90 -6.05
CA GLY A 35 -9.46 4.17 -6.63
C GLY A 35 -9.03 5.23 -5.64
N CYS A 36 -8.78 4.85 -4.40
CA CYS A 36 -8.34 5.81 -3.40
C CYS A 36 -6.88 6.16 -3.61
N PHE A 37 -6.52 7.36 -3.17
CA PHE A 37 -5.14 7.80 -3.26
C PHE A 37 -4.29 7.18 -2.17
N LYS A 38 -2.98 7.42 -2.25
CA LYS A 38 -2.05 6.85 -1.29
C LYS A 38 -2.37 7.28 0.14
N ASP A 39 -3.00 8.43 0.30
CA ASP A 39 -3.33 8.94 1.63
C ASP A 39 -4.26 8.00 2.38
N GLU A 40 -5.00 7.18 1.66
CA GLU A 40 -5.93 6.26 2.30
C GLU A 40 -5.27 4.99 2.77
N TYR A 41 -4.02 4.80 2.44
CA TYR A 41 -3.27 3.62 2.86
C TYR A 41 -2.61 3.89 4.21
N TYR A 42 -2.48 2.84 5.00
CA TYR A 42 -1.67 2.92 6.21
C TYR A 42 -0.67 1.77 6.20
N SER A 43 0.45 2.00 6.86
CA SER A 43 1.53 1.03 6.84
C SER A 43 1.49 0.16 8.08
N ILE A 44 1.85 -1.10 7.90
CA ILE A 44 2.04 -2.02 9.01
C ILE A 44 3.36 -2.72 8.80
N THR A 45 3.99 -3.09 9.91
CA THR A 45 5.25 -3.83 9.84
C THR A 45 4.94 -5.31 9.90
N LYS A 46 5.42 -6.02 8.90
CA LYS A 46 5.23 -7.46 8.86
C LYS A 46 6.45 -8.13 9.46
N GLU A 47 6.25 -8.87 10.51
CA GLU A 47 7.33 -9.61 11.16
C GLU A 47 7.15 -11.08 10.95
N LYS A 48 8.30 -11.74 10.98
CA LYS A 48 8.30 -13.19 10.82
C LYS A 48 8.50 -13.86 12.16
#